data_09b692463a278e6b0762b4b8a6a595ed
#
_entry.id   09b692463a278e6b0762b4b8a6a595ed
#
_cell.length_a   1.000
_cell.length_b   1.000
_cell.length_c   1.000
_cell.angle_alpha   90.00
_cell.angle_beta   90.00
_cell.angle_gamma   90.00
#
_symmetry.space_group_name_H-M   'P 1'
#
loop_
_entity.id
_entity.type
_entity.pdbx_description
1 polymer ?
#
loop_
_entity_poly.entity_id
_entity_poly.type
_entity_poly.pdbx_seq_one_letter_code
_entity_poly.pdbx_strand_id
1 'polypeptide(L)'
;MSTVLVTGASRGIGRAIAEEFARRGHSVVATARDPRSLADLDVSQRLALDVTDDASVTAAFAAAGDVDVVIVNPAEIFYAAVEAIPLTELQRLFNLNTVGAIRVAQAVLPQMRARGDGKLLFMSSVVGRIVLPPGAAYASTKWALEALVEALAIETGPFGVQAALLQPGPVSSGALDDVTAYTLPADPYAELLNVGRSLDGMITPEQVAAEVADAAEKPQLPLRIPIGDAARALLAARHAAPDDVPFVPTAG
;
A
#
# COMPACT_ATOMS: atom_id res chain seq x y z
N MET A 1 20.68 -2.70 -12.36
CA MET A 1 19.68 -1.77 -12.94
C MET A 1 18.45 -2.60 -13.25
N SER A 2 17.30 -2.24 -12.68
CA SER A 2 16.03 -2.98 -12.85
C SER A 2 14.97 -2.06 -13.41
N THR A 3 13.96 -2.61 -14.06
CA THR A 3 12.74 -1.89 -14.44
C THR A 3 11.74 -1.97 -13.29
N VAL A 4 11.38 -0.81 -12.72
CA VAL A 4 10.48 -0.69 -11.56
C VAL A 4 9.18 -0.01 -11.99
N LEU A 5 8.05 -0.70 -11.86
CA LEU A 5 6.73 -0.11 -12.08
C LEU A 5 6.12 0.31 -10.74
N VAL A 6 5.73 1.59 -10.65
CA VAL A 6 5.08 2.15 -9.46
C VAL A 6 3.64 2.52 -9.78
N THR A 7 2.68 1.90 -9.10
CA THR A 7 1.27 2.27 -9.24
C THR A 7 0.90 3.44 -8.32
N GLY A 8 0.10 4.39 -8.83
CA GLY A 8 -0.33 5.56 -8.05
C GLY A 8 0.79 6.55 -7.72
N ALA A 9 1.65 6.87 -8.71
CA ALA A 9 2.82 7.72 -8.57
C ALA A 9 2.53 9.24 -8.70
N SER A 10 1.27 9.66 -8.73
CA SER A 10 0.95 11.09 -8.93
C SER A 10 1.24 11.98 -7.72
N ARG A 11 1.25 11.42 -6.50
CA ARG A 11 1.47 12.16 -5.24
C ARG A 11 1.93 11.25 -4.10
N GLY A 12 2.32 11.88 -3.00
CA GLY A 12 2.60 11.22 -1.73
C GLY A 12 3.65 10.10 -1.83
N ILE A 13 3.41 8.98 -1.18
CA ILE A 13 4.35 7.87 -1.08
C ILE A 13 4.72 7.31 -2.46
N GLY A 14 3.74 7.11 -3.35
CA GLY A 14 3.99 6.54 -4.68
C GLY A 14 4.89 7.43 -5.54
N ARG A 15 4.72 8.77 -5.44
CA ARG A 15 5.57 9.73 -6.12
C ARG A 15 7.01 9.68 -5.59
N ALA A 16 7.17 9.74 -4.28
CA ALA A 16 8.48 9.68 -3.64
C ALA A 16 9.22 8.37 -3.97
N ILE A 17 8.51 7.24 -4.03
CA ILE A 17 9.08 5.96 -4.44
C ILE A 17 9.57 6.01 -5.90
N ALA A 18 8.78 6.58 -6.82
CA ALA A 18 9.19 6.70 -8.22
C ALA A 18 10.44 7.58 -8.37
N GLU A 19 10.48 8.71 -7.67
CA GLU A 19 11.64 9.61 -7.64
C GLU A 19 12.87 8.94 -7.04
N GLU A 20 12.74 8.20 -5.96
CA GLU A 20 13.85 7.52 -5.29
C GLU A 20 14.47 6.42 -6.16
N PHE A 21 13.64 5.57 -6.82
CA PHE A 21 14.16 4.56 -7.74
C PHE A 21 14.85 5.19 -8.96
N ALA A 22 14.30 6.28 -9.52
CA ALA A 22 14.94 7.02 -10.62
C ALA A 22 16.29 7.60 -10.17
N ARG A 23 16.35 8.21 -8.97
CA ARG A 23 17.60 8.74 -8.38
C ARG A 23 18.66 7.66 -8.16
N ARG A 24 18.25 6.41 -7.88
CA ARG A 24 19.16 5.24 -7.76
C ARG A 24 19.57 4.65 -9.12
N GLY A 25 19.10 5.21 -10.23
CA GLY A 25 19.48 4.79 -11.58
C GLY A 25 18.69 3.60 -12.11
N HIS A 26 17.52 3.29 -11.55
CA HIS A 26 16.59 2.31 -12.11
C HIS A 26 15.79 2.90 -13.28
N SER A 27 15.32 2.04 -14.20
CA SER A 27 14.31 2.41 -15.19
C SER A 27 12.94 2.41 -14.53
N VAL A 28 12.30 3.59 -14.40
CA VAL A 28 11.03 3.72 -13.69
C VAL A 28 9.86 3.90 -14.66
N VAL A 29 8.84 3.08 -14.50
CA VAL A 29 7.53 3.21 -15.12
C VAL A 29 6.57 3.75 -14.05
N ALA A 30 6.33 5.06 -14.07
CA ALA A 30 5.38 5.69 -13.16
C ALA A 30 3.96 5.62 -13.73
N THR A 31 2.98 5.26 -12.89
CA THR A 31 1.59 5.18 -13.35
C THR A 31 0.62 5.96 -12.48
N ALA A 32 -0.43 6.51 -13.09
CA ALA A 32 -1.53 7.21 -12.45
C ALA A 32 -2.80 7.07 -13.28
N ARG A 33 -3.98 7.34 -12.71
CA ARG A 33 -5.25 7.41 -13.47
C ARG A 33 -5.19 8.46 -14.60
N ASP A 34 -4.60 9.59 -14.31
CA ASP A 34 -4.28 10.63 -15.31
C ASP A 34 -2.75 10.77 -15.43
N PRO A 35 -2.13 10.31 -16.52
CA PRO A 35 -0.68 10.37 -16.69
C PRO A 35 -0.14 11.81 -16.82
N ARG A 36 -0.99 12.81 -17.09
CA ARG A 36 -0.59 14.21 -17.09
C ARG A 36 -0.12 14.69 -15.72
N SER A 37 -0.62 14.07 -14.64
CA SER A 37 -0.17 14.34 -13.27
C SER A 37 1.26 13.87 -12.97
N LEU A 38 1.90 13.18 -13.91
CA LEU A 38 3.27 12.68 -13.81
C LEU A 38 4.26 13.48 -14.70
N ALA A 39 3.81 14.55 -15.36
CA ALA A 39 4.56 15.23 -16.40
C ALA A 39 5.92 15.80 -15.93
N ASP A 40 6.01 16.17 -14.66
CA ASP A 40 7.19 16.73 -14.01
C ASP A 40 8.11 15.70 -13.34
N LEU A 41 7.74 14.40 -13.34
CA LEU A 41 8.61 13.34 -12.86
C LEU A 41 9.70 13.01 -13.89
N ASP A 42 10.94 12.91 -13.46
CA ASP A 42 12.03 12.43 -14.31
C ASP A 42 12.11 10.89 -14.25
N VAL A 43 11.32 10.24 -15.09
CA VAL A 43 11.17 8.78 -15.16
C VAL A 43 11.12 8.28 -16.59
N SER A 44 11.43 7.01 -16.80
CA SER A 44 11.56 6.40 -18.14
C SER A 44 10.24 6.36 -18.89
N GLN A 45 9.12 6.07 -18.19
CA GLN A 45 7.78 6.01 -18.80
C GLN A 45 6.72 6.55 -17.83
N ARG A 46 5.67 7.13 -18.41
CA ARG A 46 4.47 7.62 -17.69
C ARG A 46 3.24 7.03 -18.36
N LEU A 47 2.49 6.18 -17.62
CA LEU A 47 1.36 5.43 -18.18
C LEU A 47 0.08 5.70 -17.38
N ALA A 48 -1.05 5.60 -18.09
CA ALA A 48 -2.36 5.55 -17.44
C ALA A 48 -2.55 4.18 -16.80
N LEU A 49 -2.96 4.15 -15.53
CA LEU A 49 -3.35 2.92 -14.84
C LEU A 49 -4.36 3.23 -13.73
N ASP A 50 -5.55 2.66 -13.85
CA ASP A 50 -6.55 2.58 -12.78
C ASP A 50 -6.61 1.13 -12.29
N VAL A 51 -6.25 0.91 -11.03
CA VAL A 51 -6.25 -0.43 -10.41
C VAL A 51 -7.66 -1.02 -10.28
N THR A 52 -8.71 -0.21 -10.44
CA THR A 52 -10.10 -0.66 -10.37
C THR A 52 -10.67 -1.13 -11.73
N ASP A 53 -9.89 -1.00 -12.80
CA ASP A 53 -10.28 -1.33 -14.17
C ASP A 53 -9.32 -2.37 -14.78
N ASP A 54 -9.84 -3.55 -15.11
CA ASP A 54 -9.09 -4.68 -15.68
C ASP A 54 -8.43 -4.31 -17.02
N ALA A 55 -9.15 -3.57 -17.87
CA ALA A 55 -8.64 -3.16 -19.18
C ALA A 55 -7.49 -2.14 -19.04
N SER A 56 -7.63 -1.19 -18.12
CA SER A 56 -6.60 -0.22 -17.80
C SER A 56 -5.31 -0.88 -17.30
N VAL A 57 -5.42 -1.83 -16.37
CA VAL A 57 -4.27 -2.57 -15.84
C VAL A 57 -3.60 -3.37 -16.95
N THR A 58 -4.38 -4.11 -17.75
CA THR A 58 -3.85 -4.92 -18.87
C THR A 58 -3.10 -4.05 -19.87
N ALA A 59 -3.67 -2.93 -20.28
CA ALA A 59 -3.04 -2.00 -21.24
C ALA A 59 -1.75 -1.40 -20.69
N ALA A 60 -1.73 -1.04 -19.40
CA ALA A 60 -0.54 -0.48 -18.77
C ALA A 60 0.63 -1.47 -18.74
N PHE A 61 0.40 -2.75 -18.38
CA PHE A 61 1.46 -3.76 -18.37
C PHE A 61 1.91 -4.13 -19.80
N ALA A 62 1.01 -4.14 -20.78
CA ALA A 62 1.38 -4.33 -22.18
C ALA A 62 2.29 -3.19 -22.69
N ALA A 63 2.04 -1.96 -22.28
CA ALA A 63 2.84 -0.80 -22.64
C ALA A 63 4.18 -0.71 -21.86
N ALA A 64 4.21 -1.15 -20.61
CA ALA A 64 5.39 -1.15 -19.77
C ALA A 64 6.47 -2.13 -20.25
N GLY A 65 6.06 -3.23 -20.89
CA GLY A 65 6.96 -4.33 -21.25
C GLY A 65 7.40 -5.15 -20.03
N ASP A 66 8.64 -5.62 -20.06
CA ASP A 66 9.20 -6.42 -18.97
C ASP A 66 9.51 -5.55 -17.74
N VAL A 67 8.95 -5.91 -16.59
CA VAL A 67 9.20 -5.25 -15.31
C VAL A 67 9.76 -6.24 -14.29
N ASP A 68 10.78 -5.80 -13.54
CA ASP A 68 11.47 -6.63 -12.54
C ASP A 68 10.85 -6.46 -11.15
N VAL A 69 10.42 -5.24 -10.83
CA VAL A 69 9.84 -4.88 -9.54
C VAL A 69 8.55 -4.12 -9.76
N VAL A 70 7.49 -4.50 -9.07
CA VAL A 70 6.22 -3.76 -9.04
C VAL A 70 5.92 -3.28 -7.64
N ILE A 71 5.71 -1.98 -7.49
CA ILE A 71 5.24 -1.37 -6.25
C ILE A 71 3.74 -1.09 -6.38
N VAL A 72 2.94 -1.86 -5.64
CA VAL A 72 1.48 -1.74 -5.61
C VAL A 72 1.09 -0.82 -4.47
N ASN A 73 0.86 0.47 -4.77
CA ASN A 73 0.75 1.50 -3.76
C ASN A 73 -0.66 2.11 -3.56
N PRO A 74 -1.55 2.25 -4.58
CA PRO A 74 -2.80 3.00 -4.40
C PRO A 74 -3.64 2.50 -3.24
N ALA A 75 -4.12 3.45 -2.43
CA ALA A 75 -5.10 3.20 -1.39
C ALA A 75 -5.88 4.48 -1.08
N GLU A 76 -7.11 4.29 -0.61
CA GLU A 76 -7.94 5.33 -0.02
C GLU A 76 -8.34 4.93 1.39
N ILE A 77 -8.77 5.91 2.18
CA ILE A 77 -9.24 5.75 3.55
C ILE A 77 -10.48 6.61 3.77
N PHE A 78 -11.41 6.13 4.56
CA PHE A 78 -12.44 6.93 5.22
C PHE A 78 -12.58 6.54 6.69
N TYR A 79 -13.19 7.40 7.47
CA TYR A 79 -13.46 7.17 8.88
C TYR A 79 -14.95 6.95 9.12
N ALA A 80 -15.28 5.93 9.90
CA ALA A 80 -16.63 5.65 10.38
C ALA A 80 -16.58 4.68 11.58
N ALA A 81 -17.47 4.83 12.53
CA ALA A 81 -17.80 3.72 13.43
C ALA A 81 -18.41 2.57 12.59
N VAL A 82 -18.24 1.32 13.00
CA VAL A 82 -18.69 0.16 12.19
C VAL A 82 -20.19 0.26 11.85
N GLU A 83 -21.02 0.73 12.77
CA GLU A 83 -22.46 0.93 12.57
C GLU A 83 -22.78 2.01 11.51
N ALA A 84 -21.88 3.00 11.35
CA ALA A 84 -22.06 4.12 10.43
C ALA A 84 -21.46 3.88 9.03
N ILE A 85 -20.85 2.72 8.79
CA ILE A 85 -20.19 2.42 7.51
C ILE A 85 -21.23 2.30 6.38
N PRO A 86 -21.19 3.14 5.31
CA PRO A 86 -21.98 2.91 4.12
C PRO A 86 -21.44 1.68 3.37
N LEU A 87 -22.25 0.64 3.20
CA LEU A 87 -21.81 -0.62 2.61
C LEU A 87 -21.31 -0.46 1.17
N THR A 88 -21.88 0.47 0.40
CA THR A 88 -21.40 0.79 -0.96
C THR A 88 -20.00 1.37 -0.95
N GLU A 89 -19.68 2.23 0.02
CA GLU A 89 -18.34 2.79 0.18
C GLU A 89 -17.34 1.75 0.67
N LEU A 90 -17.77 0.84 1.54
CA LEU A 90 -16.94 -0.28 1.96
C LEU A 90 -16.56 -1.17 0.76
N GLN A 91 -17.53 -1.50 -0.10
CA GLN A 91 -17.29 -2.28 -1.32
C GLN A 91 -16.35 -1.55 -2.28
N ARG A 92 -16.54 -0.23 -2.47
CA ARG A 92 -15.67 0.61 -3.30
C ARG A 92 -14.24 0.62 -2.74
N LEU A 93 -14.10 0.76 -1.42
CA LEU A 93 -12.79 0.75 -0.76
C LEU A 93 -12.07 -0.60 -0.93
N PHE A 94 -12.78 -1.71 -0.77
CA PHE A 94 -12.23 -3.05 -1.03
C PHE A 94 -11.82 -3.22 -2.49
N ASN A 95 -12.63 -2.77 -3.45
CA ASN A 95 -12.28 -2.85 -4.87
C ASN A 95 -10.98 -2.10 -5.19
N LEU A 96 -10.75 -0.95 -4.54
CA LEU A 96 -9.52 -0.18 -4.77
C LEU A 96 -8.33 -0.78 -3.99
N ASN A 97 -8.45 -0.92 -2.67
CA ASN A 97 -7.32 -1.22 -1.78
C ASN A 97 -6.86 -2.68 -1.83
N THR A 98 -7.78 -3.61 -2.11
CA THR A 98 -7.53 -5.05 -2.02
C THR A 98 -7.63 -5.71 -3.39
N VAL A 99 -8.80 -5.65 -4.03
CA VAL A 99 -9.03 -6.31 -5.33
C VAL A 99 -8.13 -5.69 -6.41
N GLY A 100 -8.00 -4.36 -6.41
CA GLY A 100 -7.12 -3.64 -7.34
C GLY A 100 -5.66 -4.04 -7.21
N ALA A 101 -5.19 -4.28 -5.98
CA ALA A 101 -3.83 -4.78 -5.75
C ALA A 101 -3.63 -6.19 -6.33
N ILE A 102 -4.60 -7.07 -6.18
CA ILE A 102 -4.56 -8.43 -6.75
C ILE A 102 -4.65 -8.38 -8.28
N ARG A 103 -5.47 -7.49 -8.85
CA ARG A 103 -5.58 -7.28 -10.30
C ARG A 103 -4.22 -6.90 -10.91
N VAL A 104 -3.47 -6.01 -10.25
CA VAL A 104 -2.09 -5.66 -10.66
C VAL A 104 -1.17 -6.88 -10.60
N ALA A 105 -1.22 -7.67 -9.52
CA ALA A 105 -0.44 -8.89 -9.40
C ALA A 105 -0.75 -9.89 -10.53
N GLN A 106 -2.03 -10.14 -10.79
CA GLN A 106 -2.47 -11.07 -11.84
C GLN A 106 -1.97 -10.66 -13.24
N ALA A 107 -1.89 -9.37 -13.51
CA ALA A 107 -1.42 -8.87 -14.80
C ALA A 107 0.09 -9.10 -15.01
N VAL A 108 0.91 -9.01 -13.96
CA VAL A 108 2.37 -9.12 -14.10
C VAL A 108 2.91 -10.53 -13.84
N LEU A 109 2.23 -11.33 -13.04
CA LEU A 109 2.69 -12.66 -12.65
C LEU A 109 3.03 -13.60 -13.82
N PRO A 110 2.29 -13.63 -14.95
CA PRO A 110 2.64 -14.50 -16.07
C PRO A 110 4.06 -14.26 -16.61
N GLN A 111 4.44 -12.99 -16.80
CA GLN A 111 5.79 -12.66 -17.30
C GLN A 111 6.88 -12.96 -16.25
N MET A 112 6.66 -12.61 -14.97
CA MET A 112 7.61 -12.88 -13.90
C MET A 112 7.83 -14.39 -13.71
N ARG A 113 6.76 -15.17 -13.69
CA ARG A 113 6.82 -16.64 -13.59
C ARG A 113 7.53 -17.29 -14.79
N ALA A 114 7.27 -16.81 -16.01
CA ALA A 114 7.94 -17.32 -17.21
C ALA A 114 9.44 -17.04 -17.19
N ARG A 115 9.86 -15.91 -16.62
CA ARG A 115 11.25 -15.51 -16.48
C ARG A 115 11.94 -16.18 -15.28
N GLY A 116 11.18 -16.65 -14.30
CA GLY A 116 11.72 -17.24 -13.07
C GLY A 116 12.27 -16.19 -12.09
N ASP A 117 11.88 -14.92 -12.24
CA ASP A 117 12.33 -13.81 -11.40
C ASP A 117 11.32 -12.66 -11.39
N GLY A 118 11.19 -12.00 -10.25
CA GLY A 118 10.36 -10.82 -10.07
C GLY A 118 10.05 -10.50 -8.61
N LYS A 119 9.75 -9.23 -8.34
CA LYS A 119 9.40 -8.76 -6.99
C LYS A 119 8.11 -7.96 -7.02
N LEU A 120 7.19 -8.33 -6.14
CA LEU A 120 5.91 -7.65 -5.91
C LEU A 120 5.90 -7.09 -4.48
N LEU A 121 5.91 -5.77 -4.34
CA LEU A 121 5.86 -5.11 -3.04
C LEU A 121 4.52 -4.37 -2.91
N PHE A 122 3.73 -4.76 -1.93
CA PHE A 122 2.39 -4.23 -1.70
C PHE A 122 2.38 -3.24 -0.54
N MET A 123 1.88 -2.04 -0.77
CA MET A 123 1.72 -1.03 0.27
C MET A 123 0.56 -1.42 1.19
N SER A 124 0.90 -2.11 2.27
CA SER A 124 0.02 -2.38 3.40
C SER A 124 0.04 -1.19 4.38
N SER A 125 0.00 -1.44 5.65
CA SER A 125 0.11 -0.49 6.75
C SER A 125 0.26 -1.27 8.06
N VAL A 126 0.68 -0.61 9.14
CA VAL A 126 0.55 -1.18 10.50
C VAL A 126 -0.90 -1.58 10.81
N VAL A 127 -1.90 -0.86 10.24
CA VAL A 127 -3.31 -1.21 10.44
C VAL A 127 -3.76 -2.46 9.67
N GLY A 128 -2.88 -3.08 8.88
CA GLY A 128 -3.06 -4.44 8.40
C GLY A 128 -2.88 -5.52 9.49
N ARG A 129 -2.39 -5.14 10.67
CA ARG A 129 -2.14 -6.02 11.82
C ARG A 129 -2.73 -5.50 13.13
N ILE A 130 -3.10 -4.24 13.17
CA ILE A 130 -3.79 -3.60 14.31
C ILE A 130 -5.06 -2.91 13.82
N VAL A 131 -5.98 -2.63 14.72
CA VAL A 131 -7.20 -1.87 14.40
C VAL A 131 -7.24 -0.64 15.28
N LEU A 132 -7.39 0.53 14.64
CA LEU A 132 -7.51 1.82 15.31
C LEU A 132 -8.86 2.44 14.91
N PRO A 133 -9.83 2.55 15.83
CA PRO A 133 -11.05 3.32 15.56
C PRO A 133 -10.69 4.79 15.24
N PRO A 134 -11.41 5.44 14.31
CA PRO A 134 -12.56 4.98 13.53
C PRO A 134 -12.19 4.38 12.15
N GLY A 135 -10.98 3.86 11.98
CA GLY A 135 -10.44 3.37 10.70
C GLY A 135 -10.78 1.91 10.37
N ALA A 136 -11.84 1.32 10.94
CA ALA A 136 -12.15 -0.11 10.77
C ALA A 136 -12.31 -0.54 9.31
N ALA A 137 -12.96 0.27 8.47
CA ALA A 137 -13.14 -0.01 7.05
C ALA A 137 -11.79 -0.09 6.32
N TYR A 138 -10.90 0.86 6.55
CA TYR A 138 -9.56 0.84 5.97
C TYR A 138 -8.72 -0.33 6.50
N ALA A 139 -8.71 -0.55 7.80
CA ALA A 139 -8.00 -1.66 8.42
C ALA A 139 -8.44 -3.00 7.82
N SER A 140 -9.76 -3.24 7.66
CA SER A 140 -10.27 -4.48 7.07
C SER A 140 -9.74 -4.74 5.65
N THR A 141 -9.60 -3.70 4.81
CA THR A 141 -8.99 -3.86 3.47
C THR A 141 -7.52 -4.24 3.55
N LYS A 142 -6.77 -3.69 4.52
CA LYS A 142 -5.35 -4.01 4.67
C LYS A 142 -5.14 -5.39 5.31
N TRP A 143 -5.99 -5.82 6.24
CA TRP A 143 -5.99 -7.19 6.75
C TRP A 143 -6.27 -8.22 5.65
N ALA A 144 -7.24 -7.95 4.78
CA ALA A 144 -7.51 -8.80 3.63
C ALA A 144 -6.31 -8.85 2.66
N LEU A 145 -5.67 -7.72 2.40
CA LEU A 145 -4.46 -7.65 1.58
C LEU A 145 -3.30 -8.46 2.19
N GLU A 146 -3.10 -8.37 3.52
CA GLU A 146 -2.08 -9.15 4.23
C GLU A 146 -2.24 -10.66 4.00
N ALA A 147 -3.47 -11.17 4.14
CA ALA A 147 -3.76 -12.58 3.94
C ALA A 147 -3.53 -13.02 2.48
N LEU A 148 -4.00 -12.22 1.51
CA LEU A 148 -3.85 -12.53 0.09
C LEU A 148 -2.39 -12.50 -0.38
N VAL A 149 -1.60 -11.54 0.11
CA VAL A 149 -0.17 -11.45 -0.26
C VAL A 149 0.66 -12.54 0.42
N GLU A 150 0.31 -12.96 1.63
CA GLU A 150 0.95 -14.11 2.28
C GLU A 150 0.70 -15.40 1.48
N ALA A 151 -0.53 -15.64 1.04
CA ALA A 151 -0.85 -16.76 0.15
C ALA A 151 -0.06 -16.65 -1.17
N LEU A 152 -0.07 -15.47 -1.78
CA LEU A 152 0.67 -15.20 -3.02
C LEU A 152 2.17 -15.52 -2.90
N ALA A 153 2.81 -15.12 -1.79
CA ALA A 153 4.22 -15.40 -1.55
C ALA A 153 4.53 -16.90 -1.51
N ILE A 154 3.63 -17.70 -0.91
CA ILE A 154 3.74 -19.17 -0.87
C ILE A 154 3.57 -19.75 -2.27
N GLU A 155 2.57 -19.29 -3.02
CA GLU A 155 2.23 -19.79 -4.36
C GLU A 155 3.30 -19.47 -5.40
N THR A 156 3.93 -18.29 -5.30
CA THR A 156 4.87 -17.78 -6.32
C THR A 156 6.33 -18.08 -6.02
N GLY A 157 6.67 -18.37 -4.77
CA GLY A 157 8.03 -18.69 -4.34
C GLY A 157 8.69 -19.82 -5.17
N PRO A 158 8.01 -20.93 -5.47
CA PRO A 158 8.57 -22.00 -6.32
C PRO A 158 8.94 -21.56 -7.74
N PHE A 159 8.39 -20.42 -8.19
CA PHE A 159 8.68 -19.85 -9.52
C PHE A 159 9.72 -18.71 -9.47
N GLY A 160 10.39 -18.50 -8.33
CA GLY A 160 11.38 -17.43 -8.18
C GLY A 160 10.78 -16.02 -8.05
N VAL A 161 9.46 -15.90 -7.92
CA VAL A 161 8.78 -14.60 -7.75
C VAL A 161 8.53 -14.34 -6.28
N GLN A 162 8.97 -13.19 -5.79
CA GLN A 162 8.88 -12.80 -4.39
C GLN A 162 7.73 -11.79 -4.19
N ALA A 163 6.92 -11.98 -3.17
CA ALA A 163 5.88 -11.03 -2.77
C ALA A 163 6.10 -10.59 -1.32
N ALA A 164 5.97 -9.27 -1.06
CA ALA A 164 6.18 -8.69 0.26
C ALA A 164 5.17 -7.58 0.56
N LEU A 165 4.92 -7.37 1.84
CA LEU A 165 4.04 -6.36 2.41
C LEU A 165 4.88 -5.26 3.06
N LEU A 166 4.73 -4.04 2.58
CA LEU A 166 5.30 -2.84 3.18
C LEU A 166 4.34 -2.31 4.24
N GLN A 167 4.78 -2.19 5.47
CA GLN A 167 3.93 -1.83 6.60
C GLN A 167 4.36 -0.49 7.20
N PRO A 168 4.07 0.66 6.54
CA PRO A 168 4.36 1.96 7.12
C PRO A 168 3.49 2.23 8.34
N GLY A 169 4.06 2.98 9.29
CA GLY A 169 3.35 3.68 10.34
C GLY A 169 2.69 4.95 9.81
N PRO A 170 2.47 5.97 10.66
CA PRO A 170 1.97 7.27 10.23
C PRO A 170 2.94 7.96 9.26
N VAL A 171 2.41 8.48 8.14
CA VAL A 171 3.21 9.17 7.09
C VAL A 171 2.57 10.51 6.76
N SER A 172 3.39 11.57 6.72
CA SER A 172 2.97 12.93 6.35
C SER A 172 2.77 13.09 4.82
N SER A 173 1.95 12.22 4.24
CA SER A 173 1.75 12.13 2.79
C SER A 173 0.60 13.00 2.26
N GLY A 174 -0.11 13.73 3.12
CA GLY A 174 -1.36 14.42 2.78
C GLY A 174 -2.58 13.49 2.63
N ALA A 175 -2.42 12.18 2.81
CA ALA A 175 -3.52 11.22 2.67
C ALA A 175 -4.55 11.32 3.81
N LEU A 176 -4.19 11.96 4.91
CA LEU A 176 -5.03 12.13 6.09
C LEU A 176 -5.63 13.54 6.22
N ASP A 177 -5.28 14.48 5.31
CA ASP A 177 -5.68 15.89 5.44
C ASP A 177 -7.17 16.08 5.19
N ASP A 178 -7.76 15.35 4.23
CA ASP A 178 -9.15 15.48 3.80
C ASP A 178 -9.88 14.11 3.85
N VAL A 179 -9.73 13.36 4.95
CA VAL A 179 -10.38 12.05 5.09
C VAL A 179 -11.89 12.25 5.29
N THR A 180 -12.68 11.67 4.39
CA THR A 180 -14.13 11.64 4.54
C THR A 180 -14.52 10.89 5.79
N ALA A 181 -15.43 11.46 6.60
CA ALA A 181 -16.00 10.79 7.75
C ALA A 181 -17.50 10.56 7.55
N TYR A 182 -17.95 9.33 7.82
CA TYR A 182 -19.38 8.98 7.83
C TYR A 182 -19.84 8.85 9.27
N THR A 183 -20.96 9.50 9.58
CA THR A 183 -21.53 9.60 10.95
C THR A 183 -23.01 9.28 10.94
N LEU A 184 -23.55 8.90 12.10
CA LEU A 184 -24.97 8.74 12.30
C LEU A 184 -25.62 10.08 12.75
N PRO A 185 -26.93 10.26 12.56
CA PRO A 185 -27.66 11.33 13.24
C PRO A 185 -27.49 11.21 14.76
N ALA A 186 -27.13 12.31 15.43
CA ALA A 186 -26.81 12.33 16.87
C ALA A 186 -25.79 11.22 17.25
N ASP A 187 -24.71 11.15 16.49
CA ASP A 187 -23.74 10.04 16.48
C ASP A 187 -23.23 9.70 17.89
N PRO A 188 -23.54 8.50 18.42
CA PRO A 188 -23.05 8.06 19.73
C PRO A 188 -21.53 7.77 19.73
N TYR A 189 -20.91 7.71 18.54
CA TYR A 189 -19.48 7.43 18.34
C TYR A 189 -18.67 8.67 17.99
N ALA A 190 -19.24 9.88 18.08
CA ALA A 190 -18.60 11.13 17.64
C ALA A 190 -17.20 11.33 18.28
N GLU A 191 -17.02 10.90 19.53
CA GLU A 191 -15.74 10.98 20.23
C GLU A 191 -14.64 10.11 19.61
N LEU A 192 -14.99 8.99 18.96
CA LEU A 192 -14.01 8.14 18.27
C LEU A 192 -13.35 8.84 17.08
N LEU A 193 -14.03 9.81 16.47
CA LEU A 193 -13.46 10.60 15.36
C LEU A 193 -12.31 11.51 15.81
N ASN A 194 -12.19 11.74 17.12
CA ASN A 194 -11.11 12.54 17.72
C ASN A 194 -9.91 11.67 18.12
N VAL A 195 -10.11 10.35 18.19
CA VAL A 195 -9.03 9.40 18.52
C VAL A 195 -8.11 9.24 17.31
N GLY A 196 -6.81 9.32 17.52
CA GLY A 196 -5.81 9.06 16.46
C GLY A 196 -5.43 10.24 15.57
N ARG A 197 -5.87 11.47 15.89
CA ARG A 197 -5.43 12.68 15.19
C ARG A 197 -4.05 13.18 15.65
N SER A 198 -3.55 12.74 16.81
CA SER A 198 -2.17 12.98 17.23
C SER A 198 -1.31 11.85 16.69
N LEU A 199 -0.61 12.10 15.61
CA LEU A 199 0.28 11.13 14.98
C LEU A 199 1.72 11.53 15.27
N ASP A 200 2.14 11.33 16.51
CA ASP A 200 3.54 11.50 16.88
C ASP A 200 4.41 10.48 16.13
N GLY A 201 5.59 10.92 15.71
CA GLY A 201 6.53 10.06 14.99
C GLY A 201 6.17 9.80 13.52
N MET A 202 5.42 10.70 12.86
CA MET A 202 5.21 10.63 11.41
C MET A 202 6.54 10.72 10.67
N ILE A 203 6.69 9.83 9.69
CA ILE A 203 7.80 9.89 8.73
C ILE A 203 7.35 10.53 7.43
N THR A 204 8.31 11.02 6.64
CA THR A 204 7.99 11.62 5.34
C THR A 204 7.84 10.57 4.22
N PRO A 205 7.17 10.90 3.11
CA PRO A 205 7.12 10.02 1.94
C PRO A 205 8.51 9.62 1.43
N GLU A 206 9.50 10.52 1.50
CA GLU A 206 10.88 10.28 1.06
C GLU A 206 11.58 9.27 1.97
N GLN A 207 11.33 9.31 3.29
CA GLN A 207 11.85 8.31 4.22
C GLN A 207 11.23 6.93 3.94
N VAL A 208 9.91 6.87 3.65
CA VAL A 208 9.27 5.63 3.20
C VAL A 208 9.91 5.13 1.92
N ALA A 209 10.11 6.00 0.94
CA ALA A 209 10.67 5.65 -0.36
C ALA A 209 12.08 5.07 -0.25
N ALA A 210 12.93 5.64 0.60
CA ALA A 210 14.27 5.15 0.86
C ALA A 210 14.26 3.71 1.44
N GLU A 211 13.45 3.46 2.48
CA GLU A 211 13.34 2.12 3.08
C GLU A 211 12.72 1.09 2.11
N VAL A 212 11.76 1.51 1.25
CA VAL A 212 11.17 0.65 0.21
C VAL A 212 12.21 0.27 -0.84
N ALA A 213 13.01 1.22 -1.31
CA ALA A 213 14.07 0.96 -2.28
C ALA A 213 15.16 0.06 -1.66
N ASP A 214 15.59 0.33 -0.43
CA ASP A 214 16.53 -0.53 0.31
C ASP A 214 16.02 -1.98 0.42
N ALA A 215 14.73 -2.15 0.64
CA ALA A 215 14.12 -3.47 0.71
C ALA A 215 14.08 -4.15 -0.66
N ALA A 216 13.65 -3.43 -1.71
CA ALA A 216 13.52 -3.97 -3.06
C ALA A 216 14.86 -4.40 -3.67
N GLU A 217 15.96 -3.76 -3.28
CA GLU A 217 17.32 -4.08 -3.76
C GLU A 217 17.93 -5.31 -3.08
N LYS A 218 17.35 -5.80 -1.95
CA LYS A 218 17.84 -7.02 -1.29
C LYS A 218 17.61 -8.25 -2.16
N PRO A 219 18.51 -9.24 -2.14
CA PRO A 219 18.33 -10.49 -2.88
C PRO A 219 17.07 -11.25 -2.50
N GLN A 220 16.69 -11.20 -1.21
CA GLN A 220 15.48 -11.83 -0.68
C GLN A 220 14.66 -10.83 0.11
N LEU A 221 13.34 -10.86 -0.11
CA LEU A 221 12.39 -10.03 0.60
C LEU A 221 11.85 -10.78 1.84
N PRO A 222 11.87 -10.17 3.03
CA PRO A 222 11.00 -10.62 4.10
C PRO A 222 9.53 -10.44 3.68
N LEU A 223 8.66 -11.37 4.08
CA LEU A 223 7.23 -11.25 3.76
C LEU A 223 6.62 -9.93 4.26
N ARG A 224 7.04 -9.48 5.44
CA ARG A 224 6.56 -8.22 6.06
C ARG A 224 7.74 -7.31 6.38
N ILE A 225 7.61 -6.06 5.97
CA ILE A 225 8.64 -5.04 6.08
C ILE A 225 8.04 -3.83 6.79
N PRO A 226 8.19 -3.74 8.12
CA PRO A 226 7.81 -2.54 8.86
C PRO A 226 8.66 -1.33 8.42
N ILE A 227 8.00 -0.22 8.09
CA ILE A 227 8.63 1.02 7.61
C ILE A 227 8.53 2.11 8.68
N GLY A 228 9.67 2.58 9.15
CA GLY A 228 9.78 3.56 10.22
C GLY A 228 9.77 2.95 11.63
N ASP A 229 10.36 3.66 12.60
CA ASP A 229 10.52 3.17 13.98
C ASP A 229 9.18 3.00 14.69
N ALA A 230 8.24 3.92 14.47
CA ALA A 230 6.89 3.81 15.02
C ALA A 230 6.17 2.54 14.55
N ALA A 231 6.32 2.16 13.28
CA ALA A 231 5.75 0.93 12.74
C ALA A 231 6.38 -0.30 13.42
N ARG A 232 7.69 -0.32 13.54
CA ARG A 232 8.43 -1.40 14.21
C ARG A 232 7.98 -1.59 15.67
N ALA A 233 7.85 -0.50 16.39
CA ALA A 233 7.41 -0.51 17.79
C ALA A 233 5.96 -0.99 17.95
N LEU A 234 5.02 -0.45 17.14
CA LEU A 234 3.61 -0.83 17.17
C LEU A 234 3.38 -2.31 16.84
N LEU A 235 4.05 -2.81 15.82
CA LEU A 235 3.92 -4.21 15.41
C LEU A 235 4.57 -5.16 16.40
N ALA A 236 5.68 -4.78 17.03
CA ALA A 236 6.28 -5.54 18.13
C ALA A 236 5.34 -5.60 19.35
N ALA A 237 4.73 -4.48 19.72
CA ALA A 237 3.75 -4.42 20.80
C ALA A 237 2.52 -5.29 20.50
N ARG A 238 1.99 -5.24 19.25
CA ARG A 238 0.88 -6.12 18.83
C ARG A 238 1.26 -7.60 18.90
N HIS A 239 2.47 -7.95 18.48
CA HIS A 239 2.95 -9.34 18.53
C HIS A 239 3.05 -9.88 19.96
N ALA A 240 3.40 -9.03 20.91
CA ALA A 240 3.51 -9.38 22.32
C ALA A 240 2.16 -9.35 23.08
N ALA A 241 1.12 -8.74 22.49
CA ALA A 241 -0.19 -8.62 23.12
C ALA A 241 -1.02 -9.91 22.99
N PRO A 242 -1.90 -10.22 23.96
CA PRO A 242 -2.84 -11.32 23.85
C PRO A 242 -3.77 -11.17 22.63
N ASP A 243 -4.23 -12.29 22.06
CA ASP A 243 -5.16 -12.30 20.93
C ASP A 243 -6.64 -12.33 21.35
N ASP A 244 -6.92 -12.61 22.60
CA ASP A 244 -8.27 -12.76 23.17
C ASP A 244 -8.90 -11.45 23.66
N VAL A 245 -8.16 -10.34 23.57
CA VAL A 245 -8.65 -9.00 23.89
C VAL A 245 -8.32 -8.00 22.78
N PRO A 246 -9.15 -6.95 22.59
CA PRO A 246 -8.82 -5.90 21.64
C PRO A 246 -7.47 -5.25 21.97
N PHE A 247 -6.61 -5.13 20.97
CA PHE A 247 -5.35 -4.43 21.12
C PHE A 247 -5.58 -2.92 21.08
N VAL A 248 -5.30 -2.23 22.17
CA VAL A 248 -5.33 -0.76 22.25
C VAL A 248 -3.90 -0.28 22.45
N PRO A 249 -3.29 0.40 21.47
CA PRO A 249 -1.96 0.98 21.66
C PRO A 249 -1.99 1.98 22.82
N THR A 250 -1.12 1.81 23.79
CA THR A 250 -0.89 2.84 24.81
C THR A 250 -0.06 3.95 24.20
N ALA A 251 -0.50 5.21 24.39
CA ALA A 251 0.37 6.34 24.14
C ALA A 251 1.60 6.22 25.06
N GLY A 252 2.76 6.06 24.47
CA GLY A 252 4.03 6.05 25.20
C GLY A 252 4.44 7.45 25.63
#